data_58bf4ab66d7dee80576101b5022f90c6
#
_entry.id   58bf4ab66d7dee80576101b5022f90c6
#
_cell.length_a   1.000
_cell.length_b   1.000
_cell.length_c   1.000
_cell.angle_alpha   90.00
_cell.angle_beta   90.00
_cell.angle_gamma   90.00
#
_symmetry.space_group_name_H-M   'P 1'
#
loop_
_entity.id
_entity.type
_entity.pdbx_description
1 polymer ?
#
loop_
_entity_poly.entity_id
_entity_poly.type
_entity_poly.pdbx_seq_one_letter_code
_entity_poly.pdbx_strand_id
1 'polypeptide(L)'
;MAHANNGLSSAVAAERLSQVGPNALPERAPDPLWRRFLRQFASPLIYILLFALAFDVGLWSYEGGQTWPIEAGAIALILLLNAALGLYQEQRSEAALARLKALAGAQAWVLRDGQLVRLSTHVLVPGDRVRLEAGDRIPADGTLVDARGALLDESVLTGESVPVDKGDGDEVFSGTLLVRGKTHLDVTRTGAASAMGRLATMLGDIRTSKTPLERRVDQLGRQIAGWVLALAAVLGLLGIVAEGIGRAPESIIFAVALAVAAVPEGLPAVLTVALALGVERMARRRAVVRRLSA
;
A
#
# COMPACT_ATOMS: atom_id res chain seq x y z
N MET A 1 11.31 31.76 -28.36
CA MET A 1 11.87 30.67 -29.16
C MET A 1 13.30 30.22 -28.77
N ALA A 2 13.91 30.75 -27.69
CA ALA A 2 15.28 30.39 -27.29
C ALA A 2 15.42 29.17 -26.33
N HIS A 3 14.32 28.53 -25.94
CA HIS A 3 14.34 27.40 -24.98
C HIS A 3 14.51 26.02 -25.65
N ALA A 4 14.47 25.93 -26.97
CA ALA A 4 14.43 24.64 -27.67
C ALA A 4 15.75 23.84 -27.59
N ASN A 5 16.90 24.45 -27.37
CA ASN A 5 18.21 23.78 -27.38
C ASN A 5 18.80 23.49 -26.00
N ASN A 6 18.37 24.18 -24.93
CA ASN A 6 18.99 24.05 -23.60
C ASN A 6 18.11 23.35 -22.56
N GLY A 7 16.90 22.91 -22.94
CA GLY A 7 15.95 22.35 -21.99
C GLY A 7 15.42 23.39 -20.98
N LEU A 8 14.65 22.96 -20.00
CA LEU A 8 14.18 23.80 -18.88
C LEU A 8 15.33 24.08 -17.91
N SER A 9 15.32 25.27 -17.28
CA SER A 9 16.18 25.49 -16.13
C SER A 9 15.65 24.73 -14.89
N SER A 10 16.56 24.29 -14.03
CA SER A 10 16.21 23.58 -12.79
C SER A 10 15.30 24.41 -11.87
N ALA A 11 15.47 25.74 -11.85
CA ALA A 11 14.61 26.64 -11.08
C ALA A 11 13.17 26.66 -11.59
N VAL A 12 12.97 26.80 -12.92
CA VAL A 12 11.64 26.78 -13.54
C VAL A 12 10.99 25.40 -13.39
N ALA A 13 11.78 24.32 -13.49
CA ALA A 13 11.27 22.97 -13.29
C ALA A 13 10.79 22.75 -11.84
N ALA A 14 11.51 23.26 -10.84
CA ALA A 14 11.11 23.18 -9.44
C ALA A 14 9.81 23.98 -9.17
N GLU A 15 9.69 25.17 -9.76
CA GLU A 15 8.47 25.99 -9.67
C GLU A 15 7.28 25.24 -10.28
N ARG A 16 7.41 24.73 -11.50
CA ARG A 16 6.35 23.94 -12.16
C ARG A 16 5.97 22.69 -11.37
N LEU A 17 6.95 22.02 -10.78
CA LEU A 17 6.70 20.85 -9.94
C LEU A 17 5.84 21.18 -8.72
N SER A 18 6.04 22.36 -8.12
CA SER A 18 5.21 22.84 -7.01
C SER A 18 3.78 23.19 -7.43
N GLN A 19 3.57 23.63 -8.67
CA GLN A 19 2.25 23.99 -9.21
C GLN A 19 1.46 22.79 -9.73
N VAL A 20 2.12 21.90 -10.48
CA VAL A 20 1.47 20.76 -11.16
C VAL A 20 1.47 19.49 -10.29
N GLY A 21 2.39 19.41 -9.33
CA GLY A 21 2.61 18.23 -8.52
C GLY A 21 3.50 17.16 -9.21
N PRO A 22 3.82 16.07 -8.51
CA PRO A 22 4.70 15.01 -9.02
C PRO A 22 4.06 14.26 -10.18
N ASN A 23 4.91 13.78 -11.11
CA ASN A 23 4.51 12.90 -12.18
C ASN A 23 4.28 11.47 -11.63
N ALA A 24 3.14 11.30 -10.98
CA ALA A 24 2.68 10.04 -10.39
C ALA A 24 1.20 9.86 -10.69
N LEU A 25 0.79 8.61 -10.86
CA LEU A 25 -0.63 8.29 -10.93
C LEU A 25 -1.31 8.68 -9.61
N PRO A 26 -2.57 9.18 -9.65
CA PRO A 26 -3.27 9.54 -8.45
C PRO A 26 -3.39 8.33 -7.51
N GLU A 27 -2.72 8.40 -6.37
CA GLU A 27 -2.90 7.45 -5.28
C GLU A 27 -3.99 7.95 -4.35
N ARG A 28 -4.78 7.04 -3.80
CA ARG A 28 -5.80 7.38 -2.80
C ARG A 28 -5.13 8.00 -1.59
N ALA A 29 -5.67 9.11 -1.09
CA ALA A 29 -5.21 9.68 0.16
C ALA A 29 -5.28 8.62 1.28
N PRO A 30 -4.24 8.50 2.10
CA PRO A 30 -4.25 7.53 3.19
C PRO A 30 -5.41 7.81 4.15
N ASP A 31 -6.05 6.76 4.64
CA ASP A 31 -7.13 6.89 5.62
C ASP A 31 -6.66 7.71 6.83
N PRO A 32 -7.48 8.60 7.38
CA PRO A 32 -7.13 9.38 8.55
C PRO A 32 -6.84 8.47 9.75
N LEU A 33 -5.93 8.87 10.63
CA LEU A 33 -5.41 8.06 11.74
C LEU A 33 -6.52 7.48 12.63
N TRP A 34 -7.58 8.23 12.88
CA TRP A 34 -8.71 7.76 13.69
C TRP A 34 -9.46 6.59 13.04
N ARG A 35 -9.63 6.58 11.70
CA ARG A 35 -10.23 5.45 10.98
C ARG A 35 -9.33 4.23 11.01
N ARG A 36 -8.02 4.42 10.87
CA ARG A 36 -7.02 3.35 10.99
C ARG A 36 -7.03 2.77 12.39
N PHE A 37 -7.10 3.62 13.41
CA PHE A 37 -7.23 3.20 14.81
C PHE A 37 -8.52 2.38 15.04
N LEU A 38 -9.67 2.88 14.58
CA LEU A 38 -10.92 2.13 14.69
C LEU A 38 -10.90 0.81 13.94
N ARG A 39 -10.20 0.74 12.81
CA ARG A 39 -10.04 -0.49 12.03
C ARG A 39 -9.26 -1.57 12.78
N GLN A 40 -8.41 -1.20 13.73
CA GLN A 40 -7.75 -2.17 14.61
C GLN A 40 -8.77 -2.97 15.43
N PHE A 41 -9.93 -2.36 15.75
CA PHE A 41 -11.01 -3.03 16.47
C PHE A 41 -11.89 -3.95 15.61
N ALA A 42 -11.67 -4.00 14.30
CA ALA A 42 -12.41 -4.86 13.36
C ALA A 42 -11.81 -6.27 13.22
N SER A 43 -11.32 -6.84 14.31
CA SER A 43 -10.77 -8.20 14.37
C SER A 43 -11.71 -9.11 15.17
N PRO A 44 -11.93 -10.38 14.74
CA PRO A 44 -12.73 -11.34 15.50
C PRO A 44 -12.25 -11.52 16.94
N LEU A 45 -10.96 -11.48 17.17
CA LEU A 45 -10.36 -11.59 18.50
C LEU A 45 -10.73 -10.39 19.39
N ILE A 46 -10.66 -9.20 18.83
CA ILE A 46 -11.00 -7.98 19.57
C ILE A 46 -12.50 -7.96 19.93
N TYR A 47 -13.35 -8.53 19.10
CA TYR A 47 -14.77 -8.69 19.44
C TYR A 47 -14.96 -9.58 20.66
N ILE A 48 -14.13 -10.62 20.83
CA ILE A 48 -14.16 -11.47 22.04
C ILE A 48 -13.74 -10.67 23.27
N LEU A 49 -12.66 -9.90 23.17
CA LEU A 49 -12.22 -9.01 24.26
C LEU A 49 -13.23 -7.93 24.57
N LEU A 50 -13.87 -7.33 23.56
CA LEU A 50 -14.95 -6.36 23.77
C LEU A 50 -16.18 -6.99 24.43
N PHE A 51 -16.50 -8.23 24.06
CA PHE A 51 -17.55 -9.02 24.72
C PHE A 51 -17.20 -9.26 26.19
N ALA A 52 -15.95 -9.71 26.48
CA ALA A 52 -15.49 -9.92 27.84
C ALA A 52 -15.54 -8.61 28.66
N LEU A 53 -15.07 -7.51 28.10
CA LEU A 53 -15.13 -6.19 28.72
C LEU A 53 -16.57 -5.78 29.05
N ALA A 54 -17.47 -5.93 28.07
CA ALA A 54 -18.88 -5.61 28.25
C ALA A 54 -19.55 -6.51 29.29
N PHE A 55 -19.21 -7.80 29.30
CA PHE A 55 -19.71 -8.78 30.26
C PHE A 55 -19.24 -8.44 31.67
N ASP A 56 -17.94 -8.16 31.85
CA ASP A 56 -17.36 -7.83 33.16
C ASP A 56 -17.91 -6.52 33.74
N VAL A 57 -18.01 -5.46 32.92
CA VAL A 57 -18.61 -4.19 33.28
C VAL A 57 -20.10 -4.37 33.60
N GLY A 58 -20.82 -5.22 32.87
CA GLY A 58 -22.21 -5.55 33.11
C GLY A 58 -22.40 -6.26 34.45
N LEU A 59 -21.57 -7.23 34.79
CA LEU A 59 -21.55 -7.97 36.05
C LEU A 59 -21.25 -7.03 37.21
N TRP A 60 -20.20 -6.22 37.09
CA TRP A 60 -19.86 -5.20 38.09
C TRP A 60 -21.01 -4.24 38.38
N SER A 61 -21.70 -3.79 37.33
CA SER A 61 -22.86 -2.91 37.48
C SER A 61 -24.04 -3.62 38.18
N TYR A 62 -24.26 -4.90 37.89
CA TYR A 62 -25.30 -5.72 38.48
C TYR A 62 -25.03 -5.99 39.97
N GLU A 63 -23.78 -6.17 40.37
CA GLU A 63 -23.34 -6.38 41.75
C GLU A 63 -23.34 -5.08 42.60
N GLY A 64 -23.77 -3.97 42.04
CA GLY A 64 -23.90 -2.70 42.72
C GLY A 64 -22.66 -1.82 42.75
N GLY A 65 -21.63 -2.16 42.00
CA GLY A 65 -20.48 -1.28 41.72
C GLY A 65 -19.57 -0.97 42.91
N GLN A 66 -19.56 -1.80 43.96
CA GLN A 66 -18.89 -1.50 45.24
C GLN A 66 -17.34 -1.61 45.15
N THR A 67 -16.81 -2.36 44.22
CA THR A 67 -15.36 -2.54 43.98
C THR A 67 -14.98 -2.05 42.60
N TRP A 68 -13.75 -1.55 42.42
CA TRP A 68 -13.28 -1.16 41.10
C TRP A 68 -13.16 -2.40 40.20
N PRO A 69 -13.68 -2.38 38.94
CA PRO A 69 -13.59 -3.50 38.03
C PRO A 69 -12.17 -3.57 37.45
N ILE A 70 -11.25 -4.19 38.20
CA ILE A 70 -9.82 -4.27 37.88
C ILE A 70 -9.65 -5.11 36.57
N GLU A 71 -10.43 -6.18 36.41
CA GLU A 71 -10.42 -7.04 35.24
C GLU A 71 -10.84 -6.27 33.98
N ALA A 72 -11.95 -5.54 34.04
CA ALA A 72 -12.39 -4.66 32.94
C ALA A 72 -11.32 -3.62 32.59
N GLY A 73 -10.69 -3.02 33.62
CA GLY A 73 -9.59 -2.06 33.42
C GLY A 73 -8.40 -2.68 32.72
N ALA A 74 -8.01 -3.90 33.11
CA ALA A 74 -6.93 -4.64 32.47
C ALA A 74 -7.25 -4.98 31.01
N ILE A 75 -8.48 -5.47 30.72
CA ILE A 75 -8.92 -5.78 29.35
C ILE A 75 -8.94 -4.50 28.49
N ALA A 76 -9.47 -3.40 29.02
CA ALA A 76 -9.49 -2.12 28.30
C ALA A 76 -8.07 -1.61 28.00
N LEU A 77 -7.14 -1.73 28.95
CA LEU A 77 -5.74 -1.37 28.75
C LEU A 77 -5.10 -2.23 27.66
N ILE A 78 -5.31 -3.54 27.67
CA ILE A 78 -4.80 -4.46 26.64
C ILE A 78 -5.35 -4.09 25.27
N LEU A 79 -6.65 -3.81 25.16
CA LEU A 79 -7.27 -3.38 23.89
C LEU A 79 -6.63 -2.10 23.34
N LEU A 80 -6.39 -1.10 24.19
CA LEU A 80 -5.77 0.15 23.80
C LEU A 80 -4.29 -0.05 23.39
N LEU A 81 -3.54 -0.85 24.15
CA LEU A 81 -2.15 -1.16 23.83
C LEU A 81 -2.04 -1.93 22.50
N ASN A 82 -2.91 -2.91 22.27
CA ASN A 82 -2.96 -3.64 21.00
C ASN A 82 -3.30 -2.73 19.83
N ALA A 83 -4.30 -1.86 19.97
CA ALA A 83 -4.67 -0.92 18.94
C ALA A 83 -3.53 0.07 18.63
N ALA A 84 -2.84 0.58 19.66
CA ALA A 84 -1.69 1.47 19.51
C ALA A 84 -0.50 0.76 18.83
N LEU A 85 -0.21 -0.48 19.24
CA LEU A 85 0.85 -1.30 18.66
C LEU A 85 0.55 -1.65 17.20
N GLY A 86 -0.68 -2.05 16.89
CA GLY A 86 -1.13 -2.35 15.53
C GLY A 86 -0.99 -1.15 14.61
N LEU A 87 -1.41 0.04 15.06
CA LEU A 87 -1.24 1.29 14.32
C LEU A 87 0.24 1.63 14.08
N TYR A 88 1.08 1.46 15.10
CA TYR A 88 2.53 1.66 14.98
C TYR A 88 3.17 0.70 13.96
N GLN A 89 2.82 -0.58 14.00
CA GLN A 89 3.30 -1.59 13.05
C GLN A 89 2.85 -1.29 11.62
N GLU A 90 1.57 -0.88 11.42
CA GLU A 90 1.03 -0.49 10.12
C GLU A 90 1.82 0.68 9.53
N GLN A 91 2.04 1.75 10.31
CA GLN A 91 2.82 2.92 9.86
C GLN A 91 4.27 2.56 9.50
N ARG A 92 4.91 1.72 10.30
CA ARG A 92 6.29 1.29 10.04
C ARG A 92 6.38 0.45 8.77
N SER A 93 5.41 -0.41 8.52
CA SER A 93 5.32 -1.23 7.32
C SER A 93 5.09 -0.37 6.06
N GLU A 94 4.15 0.61 6.12
CA GLU A 94 3.92 1.55 5.02
C GLU A 94 5.17 2.38 4.70
N ALA A 95 5.88 2.88 5.72
CA ALA A 95 7.10 3.64 5.53
C ALA A 95 8.22 2.81 4.87
N ALA A 96 8.34 1.52 5.23
CA ALA A 96 9.29 0.62 4.59
C ALA A 96 8.94 0.38 3.11
N LEU A 97 7.67 0.17 2.78
CA LEU A 97 7.19 0.02 1.41
C LEU A 97 7.39 1.30 0.58
N ALA A 98 7.13 2.47 1.15
CA ALA A 98 7.36 3.75 0.48
C ALA A 98 8.83 3.96 0.11
N ARG A 99 9.75 3.62 1.02
CA ARG A 99 11.20 3.67 0.73
C ARG A 99 11.59 2.72 -0.40
N LEU A 100 11.04 1.51 -0.44
CA LEU A 100 11.29 0.54 -1.51
C LEU A 100 10.75 1.04 -2.85
N LYS A 101 9.54 1.62 -2.89
CA LYS A 101 8.99 2.24 -4.09
C LYS A 101 9.90 3.37 -4.61
N ALA A 102 10.44 4.20 -3.72
CA ALA A 102 11.34 5.28 -4.08
C ALA A 102 12.67 4.76 -4.67
N LEU A 103 13.23 3.66 -4.16
CA LEU A 103 14.46 3.04 -4.69
C LEU A 103 14.24 2.35 -6.06
N ALA A 104 13.04 1.84 -6.31
CA ALA A 104 12.66 1.20 -7.57
C ALA A 104 12.13 2.17 -8.61
N GLY A 105 12.09 3.48 -8.32
CA GLY A 105 11.56 4.52 -9.20
C GLY A 105 12.26 4.55 -10.56
N ALA A 106 11.48 4.57 -11.64
CA ALA A 106 12.00 4.70 -12.99
C ALA A 106 12.79 6.01 -13.11
N GLN A 107 13.89 5.96 -13.86
CA GLN A 107 14.73 7.12 -14.14
C GLN A 107 14.69 7.42 -15.64
N ALA A 108 14.81 8.71 -15.99
CA ALA A 108 14.87 9.17 -17.36
C ALA A 108 16.03 10.14 -17.56
N TRP A 109 16.55 10.21 -18.78
CA TRP A 109 17.53 11.20 -19.18
C TRP A 109 16.81 12.47 -19.62
N VAL A 110 17.02 13.56 -18.90
CA VAL A 110 16.32 14.83 -19.10
C VAL A 110 17.31 15.93 -19.40
N LEU A 111 17.00 16.75 -20.39
CA LEU A 111 17.80 17.92 -20.72
C LEU A 111 17.37 19.09 -19.83
N ARG A 112 18.22 19.48 -18.88
CA ARG A 112 18.05 20.65 -18.03
C ARG A 112 19.32 21.49 -17.94
N ASP A 113 19.18 22.79 -17.92
CA ASP A 113 20.29 23.73 -17.86
C ASP A 113 21.37 23.46 -18.94
N GLY A 114 20.96 22.99 -20.11
CA GLY A 114 21.87 22.63 -21.22
C GLY A 114 22.61 21.32 -21.03
N GLN A 115 22.32 20.58 -19.96
CA GLN A 115 22.98 19.30 -19.66
C GLN A 115 22.00 18.13 -19.62
N LEU A 116 22.43 16.97 -20.07
CA LEU A 116 21.65 15.74 -19.97
C LEU A 116 21.88 15.11 -18.59
N VAL A 117 20.88 15.17 -17.73
CA VAL A 117 20.94 14.67 -16.37
C VAL A 117 19.98 13.49 -16.18
N ARG A 118 20.35 12.56 -15.34
CA ARG A 118 19.50 11.40 -15.02
C ARG A 118 18.66 11.71 -13.79
N LEU A 119 17.34 11.79 -13.98
CA LEU A 119 16.39 12.17 -12.94
C LEU A 119 15.33 11.08 -12.76
N SER A 120 14.74 11.03 -11.57
CA SER A 120 13.53 10.24 -11.33
C SER A 120 12.39 10.75 -12.22
N THR A 121 11.64 9.83 -12.84
CA THR A 121 10.46 10.21 -13.64
C THR A 121 9.40 10.95 -12.81
N HIS A 122 9.42 10.82 -11.50
CA HIS A 122 8.52 11.51 -10.56
C HIS A 122 8.67 13.06 -10.58
N VAL A 123 9.85 13.56 -10.91
CA VAL A 123 10.13 15.00 -10.92
C VAL A 123 10.04 15.64 -12.31
N LEU A 124 9.51 14.89 -13.28
CA LEU A 124 9.22 15.42 -14.61
C LEU A 124 8.06 16.40 -14.56
N VAL A 125 8.20 17.48 -15.33
CA VAL A 125 7.19 18.55 -15.44
C VAL A 125 6.90 18.87 -16.90
N PRO A 126 5.74 19.42 -17.22
CA PRO A 126 5.45 19.91 -18.57
C PRO A 126 6.52 20.90 -19.04
N GLY A 127 7.04 20.66 -20.26
CA GLY A 127 8.14 21.41 -20.86
C GLY A 127 9.54 20.79 -20.64
N ASP A 128 9.67 19.70 -19.89
CA ASP A 128 10.92 18.91 -19.86
C ASP A 128 11.13 18.22 -21.21
N ARG A 129 12.39 18.13 -21.64
CA ARG A 129 12.80 17.34 -22.79
C ARG A 129 13.50 16.07 -22.33
N VAL A 130 12.92 14.94 -22.62
CA VAL A 130 13.40 13.61 -22.21
C VAL A 130 14.00 12.88 -23.42
N ARG A 131 15.20 12.34 -23.28
CA ARG A 131 15.81 11.46 -24.28
C ARG A 131 15.30 10.04 -24.10
N LEU A 132 14.87 9.42 -25.19
CA LEU A 132 14.32 8.06 -25.24
C LEU A 132 15.10 7.20 -26.21
N GLU A 133 15.32 5.95 -25.85
CA GLU A 133 15.96 4.91 -26.68
C GLU A 133 15.10 3.66 -26.70
N ALA A 134 15.32 2.78 -27.67
CA ALA A 134 14.59 1.51 -27.77
C ALA A 134 14.70 0.70 -26.47
N GLY A 135 13.56 0.27 -25.94
CA GLY A 135 13.41 -0.39 -24.65
C GLY A 135 12.95 0.54 -23.54
N ASP A 136 12.95 1.87 -23.73
CA ASP A 136 12.47 2.81 -22.74
C ASP A 136 10.93 2.89 -22.74
N ARG A 137 10.35 3.01 -21.55
CA ARG A 137 8.94 3.38 -21.38
C ARG A 137 8.80 4.88 -21.42
N ILE A 138 7.76 5.34 -22.11
CA ILE A 138 7.40 6.75 -22.16
C ILE A 138 6.99 7.20 -20.74
N PRO A 139 7.72 8.17 -20.13
CA PRO A 139 7.53 8.50 -18.72
C PRO A 139 6.39 9.46 -18.44
N ALA A 140 5.94 10.20 -19.45
CA ALA A 140 4.87 11.21 -19.38
C ALA A 140 4.23 11.39 -20.75
N ASP A 141 3.06 12.01 -20.84
CA ASP A 141 2.50 12.35 -22.15
C ASP A 141 3.27 13.51 -22.78
N GLY A 142 3.42 13.46 -24.09
CA GLY A 142 4.13 14.52 -24.82
C GLY A 142 4.14 14.32 -26.31
N THR A 143 4.97 15.11 -26.99
CA THR A 143 5.19 15.05 -28.43
C THR A 143 6.61 14.61 -28.72
N LEU A 144 6.77 13.78 -29.76
CA LEU A 144 8.07 13.34 -30.20
C LEU A 144 8.79 14.44 -30.98
N VAL A 145 10.11 14.52 -30.77
CA VAL A 145 11.01 15.43 -31.48
C VAL A 145 12.23 14.64 -31.92
N ASP A 146 12.70 14.88 -33.14
CA ASP A 146 13.79 14.13 -33.79
C ASP A 146 13.50 12.61 -33.86
N ALA A 147 12.25 12.26 -34.09
CA ALA A 147 11.80 10.89 -34.17
C ALA A 147 12.19 10.23 -35.50
N ARG A 148 13.27 9.45 -35.49
CA ARG A 148 13.75 8.71 -36.68
C ARG A 148 13.39 7.24 -36.55
N GLY A 149 12.36 6.78 -37.27
CA GLY A 149 11.92 5.38 -37.30
C GLY A 149 11.46 4.91 -35.88
N ALA A 150 10.79 5.74 -35.17
CA ALA A 150 10.27 5.41 -33.86
C ALA A 150 9.05 4.51 -33.98
N LEU A 151 9.14 3.31 -33.39
CA LEU A 151 8.06 2.32 -33.32
C LEU A 151 7.63 2.16 -31.89
N LEU A 152 6.35 2.45 -31.58
CA LEU A 152 5.81 2.42 -30.24
C LEU A 152 4.77 1.30 -30.07
N ASP A 153 4.88 0.58 -28.95
CA ASP A 153 3.84 -0.33 -28.47
C ASP A 153 2.90 0.44 -27.55
N GLU A 154 1.69 0.69 -28.04
CA GLU A 154 0.62 1.39 -27.35
C GLU A 154 -0.44 0.44 -26.76
N SER A 155 -0.16 -0.87 -26.71
CA SER A 155 -1.09 -1.92 -26.27
C SER A 155 -1.67 -1.69 -24.86
N VAL A 156 -0.93 -1.03 -24.00
CA VAL A 156 -1.39 -0.67 -22.65
C VAL A 156 -2.61 0.26 -22.67
N LEU A 157 -2.76 1.08 -23.70
CA LEU A 157 -3.85 2.06 -23.84
C LEU A 157 -4.93 1.60 -24.82
N THR A 158 -4.51 1.04 -25.96
CA THR A 158 -5.42 0.65 -27.05
C THR A 158 -5.90 -0.79 -26.97
N GLY A 159 -5.13 -1.65 -26.27
CA GLY A 159 -5.33 -3.11 -26.29
C GLY A 159 -4.80 -3.81 -27.53
N GLU A 160 -4.32 -3.05 -28.54
CA GLU A 160 -3.78 -3.59 -29.78
C GLU A 160 -2.29 -3.91 -29.62
N SER A 161 -1.88 -5.14 -29.95
CA SER A 161 -0.49 -5.61 -29.75
C SER A 161 0.43 -5.24 -30.92
N VAL A 162 -0.05 -4.59 -31.96
CA VAL A 162 0.78 -4.21 -33.11
C VAL A 162 1.39 -2.85 -32.83
N PRO A 163 2.74 -2.75 -32.84
CA PRO A 163 3.40 -1.45 -32.66
C PRO A 163 3.10 -0.49 -33.80
N VAL A 164 3.01 0.80 -33.49
CA VAL A 164 2.67 1.89 -34.42
C VAL A 164 3.89 2.72 -34.71
N ASP A 165 4.11 3.05 -36.00
CA ASP A 165 5.15 4.01 -36.41
C ASP A 165 4.72 5.43 -36.00
N LYS A 166 5.63 6.16 -35.36
CA LYS A 166 5.46 7.55 -34.93
C LYS A 166 6.56 8.44 -35.48
N GLY A 167 6.16 9.60 -35.93
CA GLY A 167 7.03 10.63 -36.49
C GLY A 167 7.22 11.83 -35.58
N ASP A 168 7.92 12.81 -36.14
CA ASP A 168 8.12 14.12 -35.47
C ASP A 168 6.79 14.84 -35.29
N GLY A 169 6.55 15.36 -34.09
CA GLY A 169 5.31 16.04 -33.76
C GLY A 169 4.16 15.13 -33.33
N ASP A 170 4.31 13.81 -33.43
CA ASP A 170 3.26 12.88 -33.00
C ASP A 170 3.13 12.83 -31.48
N GLU A 171 1.88 12.75 -31.02
CA GLU A 171 1.57 12.61 -29.61
C GLU A 171 1.82 11.18 -29.14
N VAL A 172 2.46 11.05 -27.97
CA VAL A 172 2.72 9.78 -27.31
C VAL A 172 2.31 9.86 -25.83
N PHE A 173 2.02 8.70 -25.26
CA PHE A 173 1.39 8.60 -23.96
C PHE A 173 2.22 7.85 -22.93
N SER A 174 2.11 8.29 -21.68
CA SER A 174 2.76 7.65 -20.55
C SER A 174 2.42 6.16 -20.45
N GLY A 175 3.45 5.34 -20.19
CA GLY A 175 3.31 3.89 -20.01
C GLY A 175 3.51 3.06 -21.28
N THR A 176 3.44 3.65 -22.48
CA THR A 176 3.76 2.99 -23.75
C THR A 176 5.25 2.69 -23.86
N LEU A 177 5.66 1.81 -24.76
CA LEU A 177 7.03 1.33 -24.90
C LEU A 177 7.61 1.74 -26.25
N LEU A 178 8.78 2.38 -26.26
CA LEU A 178 9.53 2.60 -27.50
C LEU A 178 10.24 1.29 -27.89
N VAL A 179 9.71 0.61 -28.91
CA VAL A 179 10.23 -0.69 -29.37
C VAL A 179 11.47 -0.51 -30.24
N ARG A 180 11.50 0.52 -31.07
CA ARG A 180 12.60 0.83 -32.00
C ARG A 180 12.76 2.33 -32.16
N GLY A 181 14.00 2.76 -32.43
CA GLY A 181 14.35 4.15 -32.69
C GLY A 181 14.99 4.87 -31.51
N LYS A 182 15.33 6.12 -31.74
CA LYS A 182 15.80 7.10 -30.75
C LYS A 182 15.06 8.39 -31.02
N THR A 183 14.64 9.06 -29.95
CA THR A 183 13.86 10.28 -30.07
C THR A 183 13.97 11.10 -28.79
N HIS A 184 13.48 12.33 -28.83
CA HIS A 184 13.25 13.15 -27.67
C HIS A 184 11.73 13.29 -27.46
N LEU A 185 11.33 13.37 -26.21
CA LEU A 185 9.96 13.62 -25.80
C LEU A 185 9.89 15.02 -25.17
N ASP A 186 9.13 15.91 -25.78
CA ASP A 186 8.75 17.17 -25.13
C ASP A 186 7.49 16.91 -24.30
N VAL A 187 7.65 16.93 -22.98
CA VAL A 187 6.59 16.59 -22.02
C VAL A 187 5.50 17.68 -22.04
N THR A 188 4.26 17.26 -22.25
CA THR A 188 3.08 18.15 -22.26
C THR A 188 2.21 17.98 -21.04
N ARG A 189 2.00 16.73 -20.58
CA ARG A 189 1.15 16.40 -19.42
C ARG A 189 1.81 15.35 -18.54
N THR A 190 1.63 15.51 -17.23
CA THR A 190 2.21 14.63 -16.20
C THR A 190 1.16 14.17 -15.19
N GLY A 191 1.43 13.11 -14.47
CA GLY A 191 0.63 12.63 -13.33
C GLY A 191 -0.85 12.43 -13.65
N ALA A 192 -1.73 13.02 -12.86
CA ALA A 192 -3.19 12.90 -13.02
C ALA A 192 -3.71 13.47 -14.34
N ALA A 193 -3.02 14.45 -14.94
CA ALA A 193 -3.40 15.06 -16.22
C ALA A 193 -3.00 14.22 -17.43
N SER A 194 -2.14 13.21 -17.28
CA SER A 194 -1.77 12.27 -18.35
C SER A 194 -2.95 11.38 -18.76
N ALA A 195 -2.90 10.78 -19.94
CA ALA A 195 -3.89 9.82 -20.41
C ALA A 195 -4.05 8.66 -19.43
N MET A 196 -2.93 8.10 -18.97
CA MET A 196 -2.92 7.04 -17.96
C MET A 196 -3.46 7.51 -16.61
N GLY A 197 -3.17 8.77 -16.21
CA GLY A 197 -3.69 9.37 -14.99
C GLY A 197 -5.22 9.54 -15.01
N ARG A 198 -5.76 9.98 -16.15
CA ARG A 198 -7.23 10.06 -16.35
C ARG A 198 -7.89 8.69 -16.29
N LEU A 199 -7.30 7.67 -16.94
CA LEU A 199 -7.78 6.29 -16.85
C LEU A 199 -7.73 5.77 -15.41
N ALA A 200 -6.63 6.00 -14.70
CA ALA A 200 -6.49 5.61 -13.30
C ALA A 200 -7.54 6.28 -12.40
N THR A 201 -7.86 7.55 -12.67
CA THR A 201 -8.91 8.28 -11.93
C THR A 201 -10.30 7.72 -12.23
N MET A 202 -10.60 7.37 -13.47
CA MET A 202 -11.88 6.76 -13.87
C MET A 202 -12.05 5.35 -13.30
N LEU A 203 -10.95 4.60 -13.17
CA LEU A 203 -10.91 3.25 -12.60
C LEU A 203 -10.77 3.25 -11.06
N GLY A 204 -10.78 4.41 -10.43
CA GLY A 204 -10.35 4.73 -9.07
C GLY A 204 -10.91 3.93 -7.90
N ASP A 205 -11.74 2.90 -8.15
CA ASP A 205 -12.25 1.98 -7.12
C ASP A 205 -11.71 0.54 -7.22
N ILE A 206 -10.69 0.29 -8.04
CA ILE A 206 -10.06 -1.02 -8.05
C ILE A 206 -9.27 -1.17 -6.76
N ARG A 207 -9.92 -1.78 -5.75
CA ARG A 207 -9.26 -2.20 -4.53
C ARG A 207 -8.09 -3.11 -4.92
N THR A 208 -6.90 -2.78 -4.45
CA THR A 208 -5.77 -3.72 -4.53
C THR A 208 -6.20 -5.03 -3.89
N SER A 209 -6.46 -6.04 -4.71
CA SER A 209 -6.86 -7.36 -4.21
C SER A 209 -5.70 -7.95 -3.41
N LYS A 210 -6.02 -8.48 -2.21
CA LYS A 210 -5.04 -9.20 -1.39
C LYS A 210 -4.34 -10.26 -2.23
N THR A 211 -3.05 -10.40 -2.04
CA THR A 211 -2.25 -11.42 -2.71
C THR A 211 -2.74 -12.84 -2.34
N PRO A 212 -2.50 -13.86 -3.19
CA PRO A 212 -2.87 -15.25 -2.85
C PRO A 212 -2.28 -15.71 -1.51
N LEU A 213 -1.06 -15.27 -1.18
CA LEU A 213 -0.40 -15.59 0.08
C LEU A 213 -1.11 -14.93 1.28
N GLU A 214 -1.43 -13.64 1.18
CA GLU A 214 -2.20 -12.92 2.21
C GLU A 214 -3.56 -13.57 2.45
N ARG A 215 -4.26 -13.99 1.38
CA ARG A 215 -5.54 -14.71 1.51
C ARG A 215 -5.40 -16.04 2.25
N ARG A 216 -4.34 -16.80 1.96
CA ARG A 216 -4.06 -18.08 2.65
C ARG A 216 -3.73 -17.87 4.12
N VAL A 217 -2.92 -16.85 4.44
CA VAL A 217 -2.59 -16.51 5.84
C VAL A 217 -3.84 -16.05 6.60
N ASP A 218 -4.67 -15.19 5.99
CA ASP A 218 -5.96 -14.79 6.56
C ASP A 218 -6.89 -16.01 6.81
N GLN A 219 -6.90 -16.96 5.89
CA GLN A 219 -7.71 -18.18 6.01
C GLN A 219 -7.20 -19.06 7.15
N LEU A 220 -5.90 -19.28 7.23
CA LEU A 220 -5.28 -20.02 8.34
C LEU A 220 -5.54 -19.31 9.68
N GLY A 221 -5.39 -18.00 9.74
CA GLY A 221 -5.68 -17.21 10.94
C GLY A 221 -7.14 -17.41 11.41
N ARG A 222 -8.09 -17.37 10.48
CA ARG A 222 -9.52 -17.64 10.80
C ARG A 222 -9.77 -19.07 11.26
N GLN A 223 -9.11 -20.06 10.67
CA GLN A 223 -9.24 -21.46 11.10
C GLN A 223 -8.68 -21.66 12.51
N ILE A 224 -7.48 -21.12 12.78
CA ILE A 224 -6.88 -21.19 14.13
C ILE A 224 -7.79 -20.49 15.15
N ALA A 225 -8.28 -19.30 14.86
CA ALA A 225 -9.21 -18.58 15.72
C ALA A 225 -10.50 -19.39 15.99
N GLY A 226 -11.04 -20.06 14.96
CA GLY A 226 -12.20 -20.96 15.11
C GLY A 226 -11.94 -22.13 16.04
N TRP A 227 -10.80 -22.82 15.90
CA TRP A 227 -10.43 -23.93 16.78
C TRP A 227 -10.18 -23.47 18.22
N VAL A 228 -9.51 -22.34 18.40
CA VAL A 228 -9.25 -21.75 19.73
C VAL A 228 -10.56 -21.38 20.42
N LEU A 229 -11.48 -20.75 19.69
CA LEU A 229 -12.82 -20.42 20.23
C LEU A 229 -13.60 -21.67 20.62
N ALA A 230 -13.59 -22.71 19.79
CA ALA A 230 -14.25 -23.97 20.12
C ALA A 230 -13.65 -24.59 21.38
N LEU A 231 -12.32 -24.62 21.50
CA LEU A 231 -11.62 -25.14 22.67
C LEU A 231 -11.95 -24.31 23.93
N ALA A 232 -11.90 -22.98 23.82
CA ALA A 232 -12.23 -22.08 24.91
C ALA A 232 -13.69 -22.27 25.39
N ALA A 233 -14.64 -22.42 24.45
CA ALA A 233 -16.03 -22.70 24.77
C ALA A 233 -16.21 -24.02 25.50
N VAL A 234 -15.51 -25.09 25.06
CA VAL A 234 -15.55 -26.41 25.73
C VAL A 234 -14.96 -26.29 27.14
N LEU A 235 -13.82 -25.63 27.31
CA LEU A 235 -13.18 -25.49 28.64
C LEU A 235 -14.02 -24.61 29.57
N GLY A 236 -14.62 -23.53 29.08
CA GLY A 236 -15.54 -22.71 29.83
C GLY A 236 -16.77 -23.49 30.31
N LEU A 237 -17.37 -24.31 29.42
CA LEU A 237 -18.48 -25.15 29.76
C LEU A 237 -18.12 -26.24 30.80
N LEU A 238 -16.95 -26.87 30.62
CA LEU A 238 -16.43 -27.85 31.59
C LEU A 238 -16.18 -27.21 32.96
N GLY A 239 -15.65 -25.97 32.99
CA GLY A 239 -15.49 -25.21 34.23
C GLY A 239 -16.82 -24.95 34.94
N ILE A 240 -17.85 -24.54 34.22
CA ILE A 240 -19.20 -24.32 34.75
C ILE A 240 -19.80 -25.60 35.30
N VAL A 241 -19.62 -26.74 34.58
CA VAL A 241 -20.12 -28.02 35.03
C VAL A 241 -19.37 -28.54 36.27
N ALA A 242 -18.06 -28.34 36.34
CA ALA A 242 -17.23 -28.82 37.43
C ALA A 242 -17.36 -27.96 38.71
N GLU A 243 -17.43 -26.64 38.57
CA GLU A 243 -17.43 -25.70 39.69
C GLU A 243 -18.82 -25.18 40.05
N GLY A 244 -19.83 -25.48 39.22
CA GLY A 244 -21.20 -25.05 39.40
C GLY A 244 -21.51 -23.69 38.81
N ILE A 245 -22.80 -23.40 38.60
CA ILE A 245 -23.31 -22.16 38.00
C ILE A 245 -22.88 -20.90 38.79
N GLY A 246 -22.67 -21.02 40.11
CA GLY A 246 -22.21 -19.89 40.93
C GLY A 246 -20.84 -19.32 40.55
N ARG A 247 -19.99 -20.11 39.85
CA ARG A 247 -18.68 -19.69 39.33
C ARG A 247 -18.63 -19.56 37.83
N ALA A 248 -19.79 -19.51 37.18
CA ALA A 248 -19.85 -19.33 35.72
C ALA A 248 -19.11 -18.09 35.21
N PRO A 249 -19.17 -16.90 35.89
CA PRO A 249 -18.42 -15.74 35.45
C PRO A 249 -16.90 -15.99 35.36
N GLU A 250 -16.33 -16.62 36.39
CA GLU A 250 -14.89 -16.93 36.44
C GLU A 250 -14.46 -17.89 35.32
N SER A 251 -15.28 -18.93 35.08
CA SER A 251 -15.05 -19.88 33.98
C SER A 251 -15.13 -19.24 32.60
N ILE A 252 -16.03 -18.26 32.41
CA ILE A 252 -16.16 -17.50 31.15
C ILE A 252 -14.95 -16.61 30.96
N ILE A 253 -14.52 -15.86 31.98
CA ILE A 253 -13.35 -14.96 31.92
C ILE A 253 -12.10 -15.81 31.61
N PHE A 254 -11.93 -16.95 32.27
CA PHE A 254 -10.81 -17.87 31.98
C PHE A 254 -10.83 -18.37 30.52
N ALA A 255 -11.99 -18.79 30.02
CA ALA A 255 -12.12 -19.23 28.64
C ALA A 255 -11.78 -18.12 27.63
N VAL A 256 -12.21 -16.89 27.90
CA VAL A 256 -11.86 -15.73 27.07
C VAL A 256 -10.37 -15.43 27.13
N ALA A 257 -9.77 -15.42 28.31
CA ALA A 257 -8.33 -15.18 28.48
C ALA A 257 -7.50 -16.23 27.70
N LEU A 258 -7.91 -17.51 27.76
CA LEU A 258 -7.28 -18.58 27.00
C LEU A 258 -7.42 -18.37 25.48
N ALA A 259 -8.61 -17.98 25.02
CA ALA A 259 -8.86 -17.69 23.61
C ALA A 259 -7.95 -16.57 23.09
N VAL A 260 -7.80 -15.51 23.88
CA VAL A 260 -6.93 -14.37 23.55
C VAL A 260 -5.47 -14.77 23.49
N ALA A 261 -4.98 -15.52 24.49
CA ALA A 261 -3.58 -15.93 24.57
C ALA A 261 -3.14 -16.84 23.42
N ALA A 262 -4.06 -17.60 22.84
CA ALA A 262 -3.76 -18.61 21.83
C ALA A 262 -3.82 -18.09 20.38
N VAL A 263 -4.30 -16.86 20.12
CA VAL A 263 -4.38 -16.31 18.76
C VAL A 263 -3.12 -15.55 18.37
N PRO A 264 -2.45 -15.94 17.25
CA PRO A 264 -1.22 -15.29 16.81
C PRO A 264 -1.53 -13.96 16.08
N GLU A 265 -1.60 -12.85 16.81
CA GLU A 265 -1.90 -11.53 16.24
C GLU A 265 -0.83 -10.97 15.29
N GLY A 266 0.41 -11.42 15.45
CA GLY A 266 1.56 -10.90 14.68
C GLY A 266 1.72 -11.47 13.27
N LEU A 267 0.98 -12.50 12.86
CA LEU A 267 1.18 -13.21 11.61
C LEU A 267 1.12 -12.31 10.35
N PRO A 268 0.12 -11.43 10.15
CA PRO A 268 0.09 -10.56 8.98
C PRO A 268 1.23 -9.54 8.96
N ALA A 269 1.58 -8.98 10.11
CA ALA A 269 2.67 -8.00 10.22
C ALA A 269 4.04 -8.63 9.95
N VAL A 270 4.30 -9.81 10.52
CA VAL A 270 5.54 -10.57 10.27
C VAL A 270 5.69 -10.93 8.80
N LEU A 271 4.60 -11.34 8.13
CA LEU A 271 4.60 -11.65 6.70
C LEU A 271 4.96 -10.42 5.87
N THR A 272 4.34 -9.28 6.15
CA THR A 272 4.62 -8.03 5.41
C THR A 272 6.07 -7.59 5.58
N VAL A 273 6.61 -7.66 6.80
CA VAL A 273 8.01 -7.34 7.08
C VAL A 273 8.95 -8.33 6.39
N ALA A 274 8.65 -9.63 6.43
CA ALA A 274 9.47 -10.66 5.78
C ALA A 274 9.50 -10.48 4.26
N LEU A 275 8.37 -10.17 3.64
CA LEU A 275 8.28 -9.87 2.19
C LEU A 275 9.07 -8.60 1.85
N ALA A 276 8.95 -7.53 2.64
CA ALA A 276 9.69 -6.30 2.43
C ALA A 276 11.22 -6.52 2.53
N LEU A 277 11.68 -7.26 3.53
CA LEU A 277 13.09 -7.63 3.67
C LEU A 277 13.58 -8.55 2.53
N GLY A 278 12.74 -9.45 2.06
CA GLY A 278 13.02 -10.33 0.91
C GLY A 278 13.29 -9.51 -0.35
N VAL A 279 12.42 -8.54 -0.63
CA VAL A 279 12.57 -7.63 -1.79
C VAL A 279 13.80 -6.74 -1.64
N GLU A 280 14.07 -6.19 -0.46
CA GLU A 280 15.28 -5.39 -0.22
C GLU A 280 16.56 -6.21 -0.52
N ARG A 281 16.63 -7.46 -0.05
CA ARG A 281 17.78 -8.35 -0.33
C ARG A 281 17.93 -8.65 -1.82
N MET A 282 16.81 -8.88 -2.53
CA MET A 282 16.81 -9.12 -3.98
C MET A 282 17.23 -7.86 -4.75
N ALA A 283 16.72 -6.69 -4.38
CA ALA A 283 17.10 -5.41 -4.98
C ALA A 283 18.61 -5.12 -4.79
N ARG A 284 19.16 -5.39 -3.61
CA ARG A 284 20.61 -5.27 -3.35
C ARG A 284 21.45 -6.21 -4.24
N ARG A 285 20.89 -7.36 -4.64
CA ARG A 285 21.51 -8.31 -5.57
C ARG A 285 21.20 -8.03 -7.04
N ARG A 286 20.65 -6.85 -7.37
CA ARG A 286 20.25 -6.42 -8.72
C ARG A 286 19.21 -7.34 -9.39
N ALA A 287 18.47 -8.12 -8.60
CA ALA A 287 17.34 -8.90 -9.09
C ALA A 287 16.08 -8.01 -9.09
N VAL A 288 15.50 -7.81 -10.28
CA VAL A 288 14.25 -7.02 -10.42
C VAL A 288 13.07 -7.94 -10.14
N VAL A 289 12.36 -7.68 -9.06
CA VAL A 289 11.13 -8.40 -8.71
C VAL A 289 9.95 -7.64 -9.27
N ARG A 290 9.27 -8.21 -10.25
CA ARG A 290 8.07 -7.61 -10.86
C ARG A 290 6.83 -7.66 -9.97
N ARG A 291 6.75 -8.62 -9.04
CA ARG A 291 5.66 -8.78 -8.07
C ARG A 291 6.21 -9.25 -6.74
N LEU A 292 5.78 -8.63 -5.65
CA LEU A 292 6.17 -8.97 -4.27
C LEU A 292 5.72 -10.36 -3.81
N SER A 293 4.81 -10.99 -4.53
CA SER A 293 4.15 -12.25 -4.18
C SER A 293 4.38 -13.38 -5.19
N ALA A 294 5.41 -13.25 -6.04
CA ALA A 294 5.77 -14.31 -6.98
C ALA A 294 6.74 -15.31 -6.36
#